data_cbabf3b19996b1ba811efa12bc9cb601
#
_entry.id   cbabf3b19996b1ba811efa12bc9cb601
#
_cell.length_a   1.000
_cell.length_b   1.000
_cell.length_c   1.000
_cell.angle_alpha   90.00
_cell.angle_beta   90.00
_cell.angle_gamma   90.00
#
_symmetry.space_group_name_H-M   'P 1'
#
loop_
_entity.id
_entity.type
_entity.pdbx_description
1 polymer ?
#
loop_
_entity_poly.entity_id
_entity_poly.type
_entity_poly.pdbx_seq_one_letter_code
_entity_poly.pdbx_strand_id
1 'polypeptide(L)'
;MRIGIITLIIITLLPQIVGATDNIQGEMDKLIKQADPNLNIGIKITNLDQGKVIFEKNADRYFIPASTLKFITIVAILEHFGTNYNFTSELLHKNQDYYLNIHGPDFGVEELAYLVSELAKYSDKNIKGNIYIMDHKFSVPPAIRDKTLSDSVYCYGAPVTWAHINKNCCKLDVAPGNLGGNIKTSPDKHFPYTIINDTKTIAENENDRLLVTIEGQKYIIKGTLSKSTGPVTIAAVANDNLAHVKYHLEKQLSNHGVALEGKILFSNDKVKEAKTVASLTKNIKDVAAKAMKKSDNFMTDYFLAQFASKHAVTEWDWAAAKLKEVVAKQFNVDLTRSDLRDGSGISRQNLVMVNQFDSLLTAVSKSENFEMIKSILASPNDDSTLRERFDSYDIYAKTGSLTGVAALVGYFYDSKRELHSFVIMANNFYQNRQLYHKLEEDIIKLVSK
;
A
#
# COMPACT_ATOMS: atom_id res chain seq x y z
N MET A 1 76.25 -40.54 -25.79
CA MET A 1 74.88 -40.62 -26.34
C MET A 1 73.88 -40.13 -25.29
N ARG A 2 73.43 -38.88 -25.44
CA ARG A 2 72.36 -38.33 -24.53
C ARG A 2 71.06 -38.34 -25.33
N ILE A 3 70.08 -39.13 -24.85
CA ILE A 3 68.76 -39.21 -25.45
C ILE A 3 67.90 -38.09 -24.78
N GLY A 4 67.52 -37.12 -25.58
CA GLY A 4 66.64 -36.04 -25.18
C GLY A 4 65.14 -36.51 -25.26
N ILE A 5 64.42 -36.44 -24.16
CA ILE A 5 62.96 -36.70 -24.09
C ILE A 5 62.30 -35.38 -24.45
N ILE A 6 61.56 -35.36 -25.57
CA ILE A 6 60.65 -34.25 -25.94
C ILE A 6 59.32 -34.51 -25.30
N THR A 7 58.99 -33.72 -24.31
CA THR A 7 57.62 -33.72 -23.65
C THR A 7 56.67 -32.88 -24.53
N LEU A 8 55.76 -33.56 -25.19
CA LEU A 8 54.68 -32.93 -25.97
C LEU A 8 53.57 -32.42 -24.99
N ILE A 9 53.48 -31.10 -24.80
CA ILE A 9 52.39 -30.49 -24.05
C ILE A 9 51.19 -30.37 -24.98
N ILE A 10 50.20 -31.23 -24.79
CA ILE A 10 48.87 -31.11 -25.43
C ILE A 10 48.07 -30.04 -24.65
N ILE A 11 47.96 -28.85 -25.18
CA ILE A 11 47.05 -27.83 -24.71
C ILE A 11 45.67 -28.19 -25.26
N THR A 12 44.83 -28.83 -24.42
CA THR A 12 43.39 -28.99 -24.70
C THR A 12 42.73 -27.64 -24.54
N LEU A 13 42.40 -26.98 -25.63
CA LEU A 13 41.46 -25.86 -25.68
C LEU A 13 40.06 -26.40 -25.29
N LEU A 14 39.66 -26.20 -24.05
CA LEU A 14 38.26 -26.29 -23.67
C LEU A 14 37.51 -25.19 -24.41
N PRO A 15 36.43 -25.48 -25.15
CA PRO A 15 35.59 -24.44 -25.71
C PRO A 15 34.99 -23.69 -24.53
N GLN A 16 35.27 -22.40 -24.45
CA GLN A 16 34.55 -21.50 -23.54
C GLN A 16 33.07 -21.57 -23.92
N ILE A 17 32.22 -21.93 -22.97
CA ILE A 17 30.78 -21.76 -23.07
C ILE A 17 30.51 -20.23 -22.95
N VAL A 18 30.80 -19.51 -24.01
CA VAL A 18 30.46 -18.12 -24.24
C VAL A 18 29.23 -18.14 -25.15
N GLY A 19 28.02 -18.05 -24.62
CA GLY A 19 26.90 -18.10 -25.54
C GLY A 19 25.55 -17.64 -25.02
N ALA A 20 25.20 -17.95 -23.79
CA ALA A 20 23.83 -17.66 -23.31
C ALA A 20 23.72 -16.38 -22.46
N THR A 21 24.73 -16.07 -21.65
CA THR A 21 24.71 -14.88 -20.77
C THR A 21 24.96 -13.58 -21.56
N ASP A 22 25.81 -13.61 -22.59
CA ASP A 22 26.06 -12.42 -23.43
C ASP A 22 24.83 -12.02 -24.25
N ASN A 23 23.96 -12.98 -24.59
CA ASN A 23 22.73 -12.70 -25.33
C ASN A 23 21.70 -11.96 -24.45
N ILE A 24 21.47 -12.39 -23.19
CA ILE A 24 20.51 -11.74 -22.27
C ILE A 24 20.94 -10.31 -21.96
N GLN A 25 22.23 -10.05 -21.71
CA GLN A 25 22.76 -8.71 -21.46
C GLN A 25 22.46 -7.76 -22.62
N GLY A 26 22.73 -8.18 -23.84
CA GLY A 26 22.53 -7.37 -25.05
C GLY A 26 21.03 -7.11 -25.32
N GLU A 27 20.17 -8.11 -25.11
CA GLU A 27 18.73 -7.96 -25.29
C GLU A 27 18.11 -7.04 -24.23
N MET A 28 18.52 -7.14 -22.96
CA MET A 28 18.11 -6.25 -21.88
C MET A 28 18.49 -4.80 -22.14
N ASP A 29 19.76 -4.55 -22.50
CA ASP A 29 20.23 -3.20 -22.80
C ASP A 29 19.50 -2.60 -24.01
N LYS A 30 19.14 -3.41 -24.99
CA LYS A 30 18.33 -3.00 -26.15
C LYS A 30 16.91 -2.62 -25.72
N LEU A 31 16.23 -3.44 -24.89
CA LEU A 31 14.89 -3.15 -24.38
C LEU A 31 14.86 -1.83 -23.57
N ILE A 32 15.82 -1.65 -22.67
CA ILE A 32 15.93 -0.44 -21.85
C ILE A 32 16.13 0.79 -22.74
N LYS A 33 17.07 0.71 -23.70
CA LYS A 33 17.39 1.81 -24.61
C LYS A 33 16.22 2.16 -25.55
N GLN A 34 15.45 1.17 -25.97
CA GLN A 34 14.25 1.39 -26.81
C GLN A 34 13.11 2.08 -26.02
N ALA A 35 12.96 1.76 -24.74
CA ALA A 35 11.97 2.40 -23.88
C ALA A 35 12.37 3.87 -23.60
N ASP A 36 13.57 4.08 -23.10
CA ASP A 36 14.11 5.41 -22.85
C ASP A 36 15.65 5.33 -22.74
N PRO A 37 16.42 5.93 -23.66
CA PRO A 37 17.87 5.87 -23.64
C PRO A 37 18.51 6.55 -22.41
N ASN A 38 17.77 7.43 -21.74
CA ASN A 38 18.22 8.16 -20.54
C ASN A 38 17.62 7.62 -19.24
N LEU A 39 16.99 6.44 -19.27
CA LEU A 39 16.30 5.88 -18.12
C LEU A 39 17.25 5.56 -16.96
N ASN A 40 16.98 6.18 -15.81
CA ASN A 40 17.61 5.77 -14.56
C ASN A 40 16.90 4.52 -14.02
N ILE A 41 17.48 3.36 -14.32
CA ILE A 41 16.89 2.05 -13.97
C ILE A 41 17.90 1.18 -13.21
N GLY A 42 17.39 0.52 -12.16
CA GLY A 42 18.07 -0.55 -11.44
C GLY A 42 17.29 -1.86 -11.61
N ILE A 43 18.01 -2.93 -11.93
CA ILE A 43 17.43 -4.26 -12.15
C ILE A 43 18.30 -5.30 -11.49
N LYS A 44 17.68 -6.30 -10.87
CA LYS A 44 18.32 -7.56 -10.51
C LYS A 44 17.32 -8.70 -10.62
N ILE A 45 17.77 -9.80 -11.24
CA ILE A 45 16.99 -11.02 -11.44
C ILE A 45 17.86 -12.18 -11.02
N THR A 46 17.37 -12.97 -10.06
CA THR A 46 18.12 -14.10 -9.50
C THR A 46 17.29 -15.38 -9.62
N ASN A 47 17.85 -16.40 -10.22
CA ASN A 47 17.31 -17.75 -10.15
C ASN A 47 17.58 -18.31 -8.74
N LEU A 48 16.52 -18.50 -7.97
CA LEU A 48 16.58 -18.88 -6.55
C LEU A 48 16.88 -20.35 -6.35
N ASP A 49 16.46 -21.21 -7.29
CA ASP A 49 16.72 -22.66 -7.23
C ASP A 49 18.19 -22.97 -7.50
N GLN A 50 18.81 -22.18 -8.41
CA GLN A 50 20.24 -22.32 -8.74
C GLN A 50 21.16 -21.42 -7.91
N GLY A 51 20.59 -20.43 -7.21
CA GLY A 51 21.36 -19.36 -6.52
C GLY A 51 22.18 -18.47 -7.49
N LYS A 52 21.75 -18.34 -8.74
CA LYS A 52 22.49 -17.66 -9.79
C LYS A 52 21.83 -16.33 -10.19
N VAL A 53 22.62 -15.24 -10.22
CA VAL A 53 22.18 -13.98 -10.81
C VAL A 53 22.11 -14.14 -12.34
N ILE A 54 20.91 -13.91 -12.89
CA ILE A 54 20.63 -13.97 -14.34
C ILE A 54 20.96 -12.66 -15.02
N PHE A 55 20.59 -11.54 -14.36
CA PHE A 55 20.87 -10.19 -14.86
C PHE A 55 20.95 -9.22 -13.70
N GLU A 56 21.89 -8.27 -13.78
CA GLU A 56 21.93 -7.13 -12.87
C GLU A 56 22.40 -5.85 -13.56
N LYS A 57 21.81 -4.73 -13.17
CA LYS A 57 22.16 -3.39 -13.62
C LYS A 57 21.90 -2.38 -12.52
N ASN A 58 22.91 -1.56 -12.20
CA ASN A 58 22.81 -0.52 -11.17
C ASN A 58 22.32 -1.04 -9.79
N ALA A 59 22.64 -2.28 -9.45
CA ALA A 59 22.08 -2.97 -8.28
C ALA A 59 22.47 -2.32 -6.95
N ASP A 60 23.61 -1.63 -6.88
CA ASP A 60 24.14 -0.92 -5.71
C ASP A 60 23.76 0.58 -5.67
N ARG A 61 22.94 1.04 -6.62
CA ARG A 61 22.45 2.42 -6.62
C ARG A 61 21.16 2.55 -5.82
N TYR A 62 20.92 3.74 -5.30
CA TYR A 62 19.71 4.09 -4.57
C TYR A 62 18.58 4.46 -5.53
N PHE A 63 17.40 3.92 -5.22
CA PHE A 63 16.17 4.23 -5.92
C PHE A 63 15.06 4.58 -4.93
N ILE A 64 14.13 5.43 -5.36
CA ILE A 64 12.86 5.64 -4.67
C ILE A 64 12.00 4.41 -4.94
N PRO A 65 11.64 3.63 -3.91
CA PRO A 65 10.93 2.36 -4.08
C PRO A 65 9.44 2.54 -4.39
N ALA A 66 8.87 3.69 -4.11
CA ALA A 66 7.42 3.87 -4.08
C ALA A 66 6.75 2.74 -3.25
N SER A 67 5.58 2.28 -3.66
CA SER A 67 4.82 1.25 -2.92
C SER A 67 5.46 -0.15 -2.88
N THR A 68 6.58 -0.39 -3.55
CA THR A 68 7.33 -1.65 -3.33
C THR A 68 7.90 -1.72 -1.92
N LEU A 69 8.11 -0.57 -1.24
CA LEU A 69 8.49 -0.52 0.17
C LEU A 69 7.57 -1.34 1.07
N LYS A 70 6.27 -1.45 0.72
CA LYS A 70 5.30 -2.24 1.48
C LYS A 70 5.72 -3.70 1.66
N PHE A 71 6.50 -4.26 0.73
CA PHE A 71 7.04 -5.61 0.88
C PHE A 71 7.95 -5.69 2.11
N ILE A 72 8.89 -4.76 2.27
CA ILE A 72 9.78 -4.70 3.45
C ILE A 72 8.94 -4.53 4.72
N THR A 73 8.03 -3.56 4.72
CA THR A 73 7.19 -3.23 5.87
C THR A 73 6.33 -4.42 6.31
N ILE A 74 5.57 -5.01 5.38
CA ILE A 74 4.62 -6.07 5.72
C ILE A 74 5.33 -7.35 6.12
N VAL A 75 6.43 -7.73 5.47
CA VAL A 75 7.23 -8.88 5.87
C VAL A 75 7.74 -8.69 7.30
N ALA A 76 8.33 -7.53 7.62
CA ALA A 76 8.81 -7.25 8.97
C ALA A 76 7.69 -7.24 10.02
N ILE A 77 6.51 -6.72 9.67
CA ILE A 77 5.32 -6.67 10.54
C ILE A 77 4.77 -8.08 10.81
N LEU A 78 4.68 -8.94 9.79
CA LEU A 78 4.22 -10.33 9.94
C LEU A 78 5.18 -11.14 10.82
N GLU A 79 6.49 -10.94 10.67
CA GLU A 79 7.48 -11.58 11.53
C GLU A 79 7.44 -11.07 12.98
N HIS A 80 7.17 -9.77 13.16
CA HIS A 80 7.11 -9.18 14.50
C HIS A 80 5.86 -9.57 15.29
N PHE A 81 4.66 -9.47 14.69
CA PHE A 81 3.39 -9.74 15.36
C PHE A 81 3.00 -11.21 15.31
N GLY A 82 3.56 -11.96 14.37
CA GLY A 82 3.17 -13.33 14.05
C GLY A 82 1.91 -13.40 13.19
N THR A 83 1.83 -14.46 12.38
CA THR A 83 0.75 -14.66 11.39
C THR A 83 -0.63 -14.93 12.00
N ASN A 84 -0.69 -15.22 13.30
CA ASN A 84 -1.93 -15.45 14.05
C ASN A 84 -2.44 -14.20 14.79
N TYR A 85 -1.76 -13.06 14.65
CA TYR A 85 -2.22 -11.81 15.24
C TYR A 85 -3.57 -11.38 14.67
N ASN A 86 -4.44 -10.90 15.55
CA ASN A 86 -5.78 -10.47 15.18
C ASN A 86 -6.05 -9.03 15.62
N PHE A 87 -6.74 -8.30 14.76
CA PHE A 87 -7.32 -7.01 15.08
C PHE A 87 -8.76 -7.23 15.50
N THR A 88 -9.13 -6.78 16.68
CA THR A 88 -10.51 -6.94 17.20
C THR A 88 -11.11 -5.58 17.48
N SER A 89 -12.16 -5.22 16.73
CA SER A 89 -13.01 -4.07 17.00
C SER A 89 -14.20 -4.52 17.83
N GLU A 90 -14.57 -3.72 18.84
CA GLU A 90 -15.53 -4.12 19.84
C GLU A 90 -16.53 -3.01 20.14
N LEU A 91 -17.73 -3.41 20.45
CA LEU A 91 -18.73 -2.58 21.08
C LEU A 91 -18.95 -3.09 22.52
N LEU A 92 -18.63 -2.26 23.49
CA LEU A 92 -18.69 -2.60 24.90
C LEU A 92 -19.83 -1.84 25.58
N HIS A 93 -20.39 -2.42 26.65
CA HIS A 93 -21.43 -1.81 27.49
C HIS A 93 -21.00 -1.79 28.95
N LYS A 94 -21.10 -0.63 29.58
CA LYS A 94 -20.87 -0.45 31.02
C LYS A 94 -21.84 0.56 31.58
N ASN A 95 -22.62 0.18 32.62
CA ASN A 95 -23.68 0.95 33.20
C ASN A 95 -24.79 1.27 32.17
N GLN A 96 -24.95 2.54 31.78
CA GLN A 96 -25.86 2.99 30.73
C GLN A 96 -25.14 3.36 29.42
N ASP A 97 -23.81 3.36 29.43
CA ASP A 97 -22.97 3.86 28.36
C ASP A 97 -22.39 2.73 27.48
N TYR A 98 -22.16 3.07 26.23
CA TYR A 98 -21.56 2.18 25.23
C TYR A 98 -20.23 2.73 24.74
N TYR A 99 -19.31 1.83 24.37
CA TYR A 99 -17.95 2.19 23.97
C TYR A 99 -17.61 1.46 22.67
N LEU A 100 -17.40 2.24 21.60
CA LEU A 100 -16.99 1.74 20.30
C LEU A 100 -15.45 1.82 20.21
N ASN A 101 -14.78 0.68 20.28
CA ASN A 101 -13.33 0.56 20.10
C ASN A 101 -13.05 0.00 18.70
N ILE A 102 -12.51 0.83 17.81
CA ILE A 102 -12.10 0.46 16.46
C ILE A 102 -10.63 0.06 16.53
N HIS A 103 -10.30 -1.19 16.13
CA HIS A 103 -8.93 -1.68 16.12
C HIS A 103 -8.63 -2.45 14.85
N GLY A 104 -7.58 -2.02 14.15
CA GLY A 104 -7.14 -2.58 12.88
C GLY A 104 -7.46 -1.68 11.68
N PRO A 105 -6.64 -1.70 10.62
CA PRO A 105 -6.69 -0.72 9.53
C PRO A 105 -7.82 -0.96 8.52
N ASP A 106 -8.50 -2.08 8.60
CA ASP A 106 -9.58 -2.47 7.66
C ASP A 106 -10.95 -2.41 8.34
N PHE A 107 -11.32 -1.22 8.83
CA PHE A 107 -12.61 -0.95 9.41
C PHE A 107 -13.38 0.06 8.54
N GLY A 108 -14.56 -0.32 8.10
CA GLY A 108 -15.41 0.47 7.21
C GLY A 108 -16.85 0.56 7.68
N VAL A 109 -17.70 1.08 6.81
CA VAL A 109 -19.14 1.25 7.08
C VAL A 109 -19.85 -0.08 7.29
N GLU A 110 -19.43 -1.15 6.62
CA GLU A 110 -20.03 -2.48 6.75
C GLU A 110 -19.78 -3.08 8.13
N GLU A 111 -18.54 -2.97 8.65
CA GLU A 111 -18.18 -3.39 9.99
C GLU A 111 -18.93 -2.59 11.05
N LEU A 112 -19.05 -1.27 10.85
CA LEU A 112 -19.83 -0.41 11.74
C LEU A 112 -21.32 -0.76 11.71
N ALA A 113 -21.88 -1.03 10.53
CA ALA A 113 -23.27 -1.44 10.37
C ALA A 113 -23.58 -2.73 11.13
N TYR A 114 -22.68 -3.72 11.06
CA TYR A 114 -22.80 -4.94 11.85
C TYR A 114 -22.80 -4.66 13.36
N LEU A 115 -21.82 -3.91 13.88
CA LEU A 115 -21.75 -3.59 15.31
C LEU A 115 -23.01 -2.84 15.79
N VAL A 116 -23.53 -1.91 14.98
CA VAL A 116 -24.75 -1.16 15.30
C VAL A 116 -26.00 -2.05 15.19
N SER A 117 -26.04 -3.02 14.28
CA SER A 117 -27.14 -3.98 14.22
C SER A 117 -27.26 -4.82 15.51
N GLU A 118 -26.11 -5.26 16.05
CA GLU A 118 -26.05 -5.98 17.31
C GLU A 118 -26.40 -5.07 18.50
N LEU A 119 -25.94 -3.81 18.47
CA LEU A 119 -26.34 -2.79 19.44
C LEU A 119 -27.84 -2.59 19.46
N ALA A 120 -28.50 -2.50 18.30
CA ALA A 120 -29.95 -2.33 18.19
C ALA A 120 -30.71 -3.48 18.84
N LYS A 121 -30.27 -4.71 18.65
CA LYS A 121 -30.83 -5.90 19.30
C LYS A 121 -30.63 -5.88 20.82
N TYR A 122 -29.41 -5.56 21.25
CA TYR A 122 -29.01 -5.56 22.66
C TYR A 122 -29.70 -4.47 23.47
N SER A 123 -29.90 -3.28 22.92
CA SER A 123 -30.47 -2.10 23.58
C SER A 123 -32.00 -1.97 23.40
N ASP A 124 -32.63 -2.93 22.72
CA ASP A 124 -34.03 -2.83 22.27
C ASP A 124 -34.31 -1.49 21.55
N LYS A 125 -33.33 -1.08 20.73
CA LYS A 125 -33.33 0.17 19.94
C LYS A 125 -33.46 1.46 20.76
N ASN A 126 -33.19 1.43 22.05
CA ASN A 126 -33.21 2.62 22.89
C ASN A 126 -31.98 2.70 23.80
N ILE A 127 -31.16 3.73 23.61
CA ILE A 127 -29.94 4.00 24.37
C ILE A 127 -30.17 5.23 25.26
N LYS A 128 -30.18 5.02 26.56
CA LYS A 128 -30.38 6.10 27.55
C LYS A 128 -29.07 6.86 27.85
N GLY A 129 -27.93 6.16 27.86
CA GLY A 129 -26.64 6.72 28.14
C GLY A 129 -25.94 7.25 26.89
N ASN A 130 -24.61 7.44 26.98
CA ASN A 130 -23.77 7.95 25.90
C ASN A 130 -23.16 6.82 25.09
N ILE A 131 -22.73 7.15 23.87
CA ILE A 131 -21.83 6.30 23.08
C ILE A 131 -20.47 6.99 23.03
N TYR A 132 -19.44 6.33 23.52
CA TYR A 132 -18.05 6.81 23.47
C TYR A 132 -17.33 6.15 22.31
N ILE A 133 -16.82 6.94 21.36
CA ILE A 133 -15.87 6.48 20.35
C ILE A 133 -14.48 6.52 21.00
N MET A 134 -13.82 5.35 21.07
CA MET A 134 -12.51 5.21 21.69
C MET A 134 -11.42 5.70 20.71
N ASP A 135 -10.79 6.83 21.03
CA ASP A 135 -9.74 7.43 20.20
C ASP A 135 -8.37 7.29 20.87
N HIS A 136 -7.90 6.05 21.00
CA HIS A 136 -6.53 5.81 21.43
C HIS A 136 -5.55 6.48 20.46
N LYS A 137 -4.40 6.91 20.95
CA LYS A 137 -3.39 7.55 20.10
C LYS A 137 -2.25 6.59 19.79
N PHE A 138 -1.80 6.59 18.55
CA PHE A 138 -0.49 6.04 18.22
C PHE A 138 0.60 6.92 18.80
N SER A 139 1.77 6.34 19.03
CA SER A 139 2.94 7.11 19.51
C SER A 139 3.50 8.04 18.43
N VAL A 140 3.32 7.70 17.15
CA VAL A 140 3.70 8.55 16.02
C VAL A 140 2.60 9.55 15.66
N PRO A 141 2.94 10.72 15.06
CA PRO A 141 1.95 11.68 14.58
C PRO A 141 1.03 11.08 13.51
N PRO A 142 -0.25 11.51 13.40
CA PRO A 142 -1.16 10.99 12.38
C PRO A 142 -0.68 11.22 10.94
N ALA A 143 0.00 12.32 10.68
CA ALA A 143 0.51 12.68 9.35
C ALA A 143 1.99 12.31 9.19
N ILE A 144 2.34 11.73 8.05
CA ILE A 144 3.73 11.49 7.64
C ILE A 144 4.31 12.82 7.15
N ARG A 145 5.47 13.24 7.69
CA ARG A 145 6.09 14.54 7.41
C ARG A 145 6.42 14.77 5.94
N ASP A 146 6.93 13.76 5.28
CA ASP A 146 7.57 13.88 3.97
C ASP A 146 6.61 13.63 2.79
N LYS A 147 5.29 13.69 3.05
CA LYS A 147 4.27 13.73 2.00
C LYS A 147 4.24 15.09 1.34
N THR A 148 3.92 15.11 0.05
CA THR A 148 3.63 16.39 -0.61
C THR A 148 2.28 16.94 -0.12
N LEU A 149 2.11 18.28 -0.17
CA LEU A 149 0.82 18.90 0.19
C LEU A 149 -0.32 18.37 -0.69
N SER A 150 -0.05 18.10 -1.96
CA SER A 150 -1.04 17.53 -2.88
C SER A 150 -1.46 16.11 -2.46
N ASP A 151 -0.53 15.29 -1.96
CA ASP A 151 -0.86 13.94 -1.50
C ASP A 151 -1.77 13.97 -0.27
N SER A 152 -1.66 14.99 0.57
CA SER A 152 -2.43 15.14 1.81
C SER A 152 -3.93 15.40 1.60
N VAL A 153 -4.34 15.73 0.39
CA VAL A 153 -5.75 15.99 0.04
C VAL A 153 -6.49 14.71 -0.35
N TYR A 154 -5.79 13.72 -0.90
CA TYR A 154 -6.38 12.51 -1.44
C TYR A 154 -6.31 11.34 -0.46
N CYS A 155 -7.25 10.41 -0.59
CA CYS A 155 -7.37 9.22 0.29
C CYS A 155 -6.09 8.42 0.45
N TYR A 156 -5.25 8.32 -0.59
CA TYR A 156 -3.98 7.60 -0.50
C TYR A 156 -2.95 8.28 0.40
N GLY A 157 -3.16 9.55 0.74
CA GLY A 157 -2.37 10.32 1.68
C GLY A 157 -3.06 10.58 3.02
N ALA A 158 -4.14 9.87 3.33
CA ALA A 158 -4.89 10.09 4.57
C ALA A 158 -4.03 9.90 5.83
N PRO A 159 -4.24 10.73 6.87
CA PRO A 159 -3.57 10.57 8.15
C PRO A 159 -3.98 9.26 8.83
N VAL A 160 -3.02 8.64 9.52
CA VAL A 160 -3.24 7.39 10.24
C VAL A 160 -3.68 7.68 11.67
N THR A 161 -4.90 7.28 12.01
CA THR A 161 -5.46 7.46 13.35
C THR A 161 -6.02 6.15 13.88
N TRP A 162 -6.12 6.02 15.19
CA TRP A 162 -6.72 4.84 15.83
C TRP A 162 -8.20 4.74 15.48
N ALA A 163 -8.99 5.72 15.91
CA ALA A 163 -10.38 5.83 15.51
C ALA A 163 -10.46 6.33 14.07
N HIS A 164 -10.93 5.49 13.17
CA HIS A 164 -11.11 5.81 11.76
C HIS A 164 -12.27 5.00 11.18
N ILE A 165 -12.77 5.44 10.05
CA ILE A 165 -13.70 4.68 9.21
C ILE A 165 -13.34 4.89 7.74
N ASN A 166 -13.44 3.83 6.93
CA ASN A 166 -13.06 3.88 5.52
C ASN A 166 -11.64 4.46 5.30
N LYS A 167 -10.70 4.21 6.23
CA LYS A 167 -9.31 4.68 6.13
C LYS A 167 -9.19 6.21 6.11
N ASN A 168 -10.05 6.90 6.86
CA ASN A 168 -10.17 8.36 6.84
C ASN A 168 -10.38 8.93 5.42
N CYS A 169 -11.13 8.21 4.60
CA CYS A 169 -11.42 8.57 3.23
C CYS A 169 -12.89 8.94 3.08
N CYS A 170 -13.12 10.13 2.54
CA CYS A 170 -14.43 10.65 2.19
C CYS A 170 -14.62 10.55 0.68
N LYS A 171 -15.76 10.03 0.23
CA LYS A 171 -16.12 9.94 -1.18
C LYS A 171 -17.24 10.92 -1.48
N LEU A 172 -17.06 11.74 -2.51
CA LEU A 172 -18.03 12.69 -3.00
C LEU A 172 -18.31 12.41 -4.47
N ASP A 173 -19.54 12.04 -4.78
CA ASP A 173 -19.97 11.86 -6.15
C ASP A 173 -20.32 13.22 -6.77
N VAL A 174 -19.77 13.46 -7.94
CA VAL A 174 -19.98 14.67 -8.73
C VAL A 174 -20.36 14.31 -10.17
N ALA A 175 -21.15 15.14 -10.82
CA ALA A 175 -21.55 14.93 -12.20
C ALA A 175 -21.58 16.26 -12.98
N PRO A 176 -21.46 16.24 -14.31
CA PRO A 176 -21.63 17.42 -15.12
C PRO A 176 -23.00 18.08 -14.89
N GLY A 177 -23.01 19.42 -14.82
CA GLY A 177 -24.22 20.23 -14.74
C GLY A 177 -24.71 20.69 -16.12
N ASN A 178 -25.30 21.87 -16.17
CA ASN A 178 -25.59 22.54 -17.43
C ASN A 178 -24.31 23.14 -18.01
N LEU A 179 -24.18 23.17 -19.33
CA LEU A 179 -23.01 23.76 -20.01
C LEU A 179 -22.79 25.20 -19.53
N GLY A 180 -21.57 25.51 -19.10
CA GLY A 180 -21.18 26.81 -18.54
C GLY A 180 -21.54 27.00 -17.06
N GLY A 181 -22.38 26.13 -16.46
CA GLY A 181 -22.73 26.15 -15.04
C GLY A 181 -21.83 25.25 -14.20
N ASN A 182 -22.02 25.28 -12.89
CA ASN A 182 -21.27 24.45 -11.96
C ASN A 182 -21.59 22.95 -12.15
N ILE A 183 -20.66 22.07 -11.80
CA ILE A 183 -20.94 20.64 -11.67
C ILE A 183 -21.96 20.40 -10.54
N LYS A 184 -22.66 19.27 -10.62
CA LYS A 184 -23.55 18.83 -9.56
C LYS A 184 -22.75 18.12 -8.48
N THR A 185 -22.99 18.43 -7.22
CA THR A 185 -22.47 17.71 -6.05
C THR A 185 -23.67 17.21 -5.26
N SER A 186 -23.61 15.96 -4.82
CA SER A 186 -24.73 15.34 -4.10
C SER A 186 -24.24 14.78 -2.75
N PRO A 187 -23.85 15.64 -1.80
CA PRO A 187 -23.51 15.18 -0.45
C PRO A 187 -24.75 14.67 0.27
N ASP A 188 -24.56 13.71 1.16
CA ASP A 188 -25.58 13.27 2.10
C ASP A 188 -25.99 14.45 3.01
N LYS A 189 -27.26 14.47 3.46
CA LYS A 189 -27.82 15.52 4.33
C LYS A 189 -27.01 15.77 5.61
N HIS A 190 -26.36 14.74 6.13
CA HIS A 190 -25.56 14.81 7.37
C HIS A 190 -24.06 14.84 7.09
N PHE A 191 -23.65 15.07 5.84
CA PHE A 191 -22.26 15.15 5.47
C PHE A 191 -21.53 16.20 6.31
N PRO A 192 -20.45 15.85 7.03
CA PRO A 192 -19.90 16.70 8.09
C PRO A 192 -19.05 17.87 7.56
N TYR A 193 -18.90 17.98 6.23
CA TYR A 193 -18.05 18.97 5.59
C TYR A 193 -18.83 19.92 4.71
N THR A 194 -18.41 21.18 4.66
CA THR A 194 -18.95 22.19 3.73
C THR A 194 -18.29 22.03 2.36
N ILE A 195 -19.08 21.93 1.29
CA ILE A 195 -18.58 21.89 -0.08
C ILE A 195 -18.69 23.29 -0.70
N ILE A 196 -17.54 23.83 -1.12
CA ILE A 196 -17.46 25.03 -1.94
C ILE A 196 -17.21 24.57 -3.37
N ASN A 197 -18.20 24.82 -4.24
CA ASN A 197 -18.19 24.38 -5.63
C ASN A 197 -17.86 25.55 -6.55
N ASP A 198 -16.58 25.67 -6.90
CA ASP A 198 -16.03 26.67 -7.82
C ASP A 198 -15.58 25.99 -9.12
N THR A 199 -16.52 25.31 -9.78
CA THR A 199 -16.27 24.51 -10.97
C THR A 199 -17.09 25.00 -12.16
N LYS A 200 -16.78 24.46 -13.34
CA LYS A 200 -17.54 24.73 -14.56
C LYS A 200 -17.71 23.44 -15.38
N THR A 201 -18.94 23.22 -15.85
CA THR A 201 -19.21 22.19 -16.84
C THR A 201 -18.83 22.72 -18.23
N ILE A 202 -17.94 22.03 -18.93
CA ILE A 202 -17.42 22.38 -20.26
C ILE A 202 -18.03 21.50 -21.36
N ALA A 203 -17.76 21.86 -22.62
CA ALA A 203 -18.27 21.13 -23.78
C ALA A 203 -17.75 19.70 -23.86
N GLU A 204 -18.40 18.88 -24.68
CA GLU A 204 -17.95 17.52 -24.98
C GLU A 204 -16.55 17.54 -25.60
N ASN A 205 -15.75 16.53 -25.28
CA ASN A 205 -14.37 16.35 -25.75
C ASN A 205 -13.34 17.41 -25.29
N GLU A 206 -13.67 18.26 -24.35
CA GLU A 206 -12.68 19.05 -23.62
C GLU A 206 -12.12 18.27 -22.44
N ASN A 207 -10.88 18.55 -22.03
CA ASN A 207 -10.19 17.81 -20.97
C ASN A 207 -10.69 18.21 -19.58
N ASP A 208 -11.04 17.21 -18.79
CA ASP A 208 -11.37 17.38 -17.37
C ASP A 208 -10.17 17.86 -16.56
N ARG A 209 -10.41 18.79 -15.66
CA ARG A 209 -9.40 19.31 -14.71
C ARG A 209 -10.06 19.62 -13.38
N LEU A 210 -10.34 18.60 -12.59
CA LEU A 210 -10.84 18.79 -11.22
C LEU A 210 -9.68 18.84 -10.24
N LEU A 211 -9.70 19.84 -9.37
CA LEU A 211 -8.80 20.01 -8.26
C LEU A 211 -9.61 20.12 -6.97
N VAL A 212 -9.18 19.45 -5.93
CA VAL A 212 -9.74 19.59 -4.58
C VAL A 212 -8.69 20.18 -3.66
N THR A 213 -9.09 21.15 -2.87
CA THR A 213 -8.31 21.65 -1.73
C THR A 213 -9.15 21.55 -0.47
N ILE A 214 -8.49 21.39 0.68
CA ILE A 214 -9.15 21.25 1.98
C ILE A 214 -8.67 22.38 2.89
N GLU A 215 -9.62 23.16 3.42
CA GLU A 215 -9.38 24.23 4.37
C GLU A 215 -10.28 24.03 5.60
N GLY A 216 -9.72 23.52 6.69
CA GLY A 216 -10.49 23.12 7.86
C GLY A 216 -11.53 22.06 7.49
N GLN A 217 -12.81 22.34 7.72
CA GLN A 217 -13.93 21.48 7.34
C GLN A 217 -14.54 21.83 5.98
N LYS A 218 -13.83 22.58 5.12
CA LYS A 218 -14.31 22.97 3.80
C LYS A 218 -13.55 22.21 2.72
N TYR A 219 -14.30 21.60 1.81
CA TYR A 219 -13.80 21.01 0.58
C TYR A 219 -14.07 22.00 -0.56
N ILE A 220 -13.02 22.55 -1.12
CA ILE A 220 -13.11 23.49 -2.24
C ILE A 220 -12.81 22.72 -3.51
N ILE A 221 -13.81 22.55 -4.36
CA ILE A 221 -13.69 21.86 -5.65
C ILE A 221 -13.59 22.92 -6.74
N LYS A 222 -12.51 22.91 -7.50
CA LYS A 222 -12.24 23.85 -8.59
C LYS A 222 -12.01 23.15 -9.91
N GLY A 223 -12.21 23.89 -11.00
CA GLY A 223 -11.85 23.44 -12.34
C GLY A 223 -13.02 23.04 -13.21
N THR A 224 -12.82 22.08 -14.09
CA THR A 224 -13.75 21.77 -15.18
C THR A 224 -14.07 20.30 -15.28
N LEU A 225 -15.31 19.98 -15.67
CA LEU A 225 -15.77 18.61 -15.98
C LEU A 225 -16.53 18.64 -17.30
N SER A 226 -16.13 17.79 -18.25
CA SER A 226 -16.75 17.72 -19.58
C SER A 226 -18.17 17.13 -19.47
N LYS A 227 -19.05 17.62 -20.34
CA LYS A 227 -20.41 17.13 -20.46
C LYS A 227 -20.48 15.65 -20.84
N SER A 228 -19.48 15.14 -21.55
CA SER A 228 -19.37 13.72 -21.95
C SER A 228 -18.83 12.81 -20.84
N THR A 229 -18.24 13.39 -19.78
CA THR A 229 -17.70 12.63 -18.66
C THR A 229 -18.80 12.19 -17.73
N GLY A 230 -19.34 11.17 -17.58
CA GLY A 230 -20.40 10.75 -16.65
C GLY A 230 -20.13 11.16 -15.19
N PRO A 231 -20.89 10.62 -14.23
CA PRO A 231 -20.59 10.81 -12.80
C PRO A 231 -19.21 10.28 -12.45
N VAL A 232 -18.46 11.03 -11.64
CA VAL A 232 -17.14 10.64 -11.11
C VAL A 232 -17.13 10.76 -9.59
N THR A 233 -16.34 9.93 -8.92
CA THR A 233 -16.17 9.99 -7.47
C THR A 233 -14.85 10.69 -7.14
N ILE A 234 -14.93 11.78 -6.39
CA ILE A 234 -13.78 12.42 -5.78
C ILE A 234 -13.51 11.73 -4.44
N ALA A 235 -12.32 11.13 -4.32
CA ALA A 235 -11.87 10.47 -3.10
C ALA A 235 -10.88 11.37 -2.35
N ALA A 236 -11.34 12.08 -1.33
CA ALA A 236 -10.57 13.03 -0.54
C ALA A 236 -10.44 12.59 0.91
N VAL A 237 -9.44 13.12 1.60
CA VAL A 237 -9.19 12.84 3.02
C VAL A 237 -10.35 13.38 3.86
N ALA A 238 -10.82 12.61 4.82
CA ALA A 238 -11.66 13.09 5.91
C ALA A 238 -10.76 13.89 6.89
N ASN A 239 -10.74 15.21 6.73
CA ASN A 239 -9.81 16.09 7.46
C ASN A 239 -10.06 16.11 8.99
N ASP A 240 -11.29 15.87 9.40
CA ASP A 240 -11.67 15.62 10.79
C ASP A 240 -12.14 14.16 10.93
N ASN A 241 -11.21 13.27 11.29
CA ASN A 241 -11.49 11.84 11.39
C ASN A 241 -12.56 11.51 12.45
N LEU A 242 -12.59 12.25 13.55
CA LEU A 242 -13.57 12.01 14.62
C LEU A 242 -14.97 12.44 14.19
N ALA A 243 -15.11 13.60 13.56
CA ALA A 243 -16.37 14.02 12.97
C ALA A 243 -16.85 13.03 11.89
N HIS A 244 -15.91 12.46 11.13
CA HIS A 244 -16.21 11.46 10.10
C HIS A 244 -16.72 10.14 10.71
N VAL A 245 -16.08 9.62 11.75
CA VAL A 245 -16.54 8.42 12.47
C VAL A 245 -17.91 8.67 13.11
N LYS A 246 -18.08 9.82 13.78
CA LYS A 246 -19.35 10.22 14.39
C LYS A 246 -20.49 10.29 13.39
N TYR A 247 -20.27 10.92 12.23
CA TYR A 247 -21.24 10.99 11.14
C TYR A 247 -21.71 9.61 10.69
N HIS A 248 -20.78 8.68 10.45
CA HIS A 248 -21.14 7.33 10.04
C HIS A 248 -21.86 6.57 11.15
N LEU A 249 -21.49 6.76 12.42
CA LEU A 249 -22.18 6.15 13.55
C LEU A 249 -23.62 6.66 13.67
N GLU A 250 -23.84 7.98 13.60
CA GLU A 250 -25.19 8.58 13.62
C GLU A 250 -26.06 8.05 12.47
N LYS A 251 -25.46 7.92 11.27
CA LYS A 251 -26.14 7.36 10.10
C LYS A 251 -26.55 5.90 10.32
N GLN A 252 -25.65 5.07 10.90
CA GLN A 252 -25.97 3.67 11.17
C GLN A 252 -26.99 3.51 12.29
N LEU A 253 -26.94 4.31 13.34
CA LEU A 253 -27.97 4.34 14.38
C LEU A 253 -29.35 4.64 13.77
N SER A 254 -29.45 5.66 12.92
CA SER A 254 -30.66 6.02 12.21
C SER A 254 -31.17 4.90 11.30
N ASN A 255 -30.26 4.28 10.51
CA ASN A 255 -30.61 3.18 9.60
C ASN A 255 -31.20 1.96 10.32
N HIS A 256 -30.77 1.70 11.56
CA HIS A 256 -31.25 0.59 12.39
C HIS A 256 -32.39 0.99 13.35
N GLY A 257 -32.84 2.24 13.28
CA GLY A 257 -33.94 2.76 14.10
C GLY A 257 -33.58 2.86 15.57
N VAL A 258 -32.28 3.08 15.91
CA VAL A 258 -31.84 3.20 17.30
C VAL A 258 -32.01 4.65 17.76
N ALA A 259 -32.77 4.85 18.81
CA ALA A 259 -32.90 6.13 19.51
C ALA A 259 -31.75 6.29 20.52
N LEU A 260 -31.11 7.45 20.51
CA LEU A 260 -30.05 7.82 21.46
C LEU A 260 -30.52 9.04 22.27
N GLU A 261 -30.78 8.87 23.57
CA GLU A 261 -31.13 9.96 24.49
C GLU A 261 -29.88 10.73 24.94
N GLY A 262 -28.76 10.04 25.05
CA GLY A 262 -27.45 10.61 25.39
C GLY A 262 -26.73 11.27 24.22
N LYS A 263 -25.39 11.31 24.28
CA LYS A 263 -24.52 11.96 23.30
C LYS A 263 -23.51 10.97 22.75
N ILE A 264 -23.02 11.23 21.53
CA ILE A 264 -21.81 10.61 21.00
C ILE A 264 -20.61 11.48 21.42
N LEU A 265 -19.72 10.88 22.19
CA LEU A 265 -18.54 11.52 22.79
C LEU A 265 -17.26 10.78 22.34
N PHE A 266 -16.11 11.35 22.67
CA PHE A 266 -14.80 10.74 22.42
C PHE A 266 -14.09 10.49 23.74
N SER A 267 -13.40 9.36 23.86
CA SER A 267 -12.60 9.04 25.03
C SER A 267 -11.33 8.28 24.62
N ASN A 268 -10.25 8.47 25.35
CA ASN A 268 -9.03 7.69 25.28
C ASN A 268 -8.80 6.80 26.52
N ASP A 269 -9.74 6.81 27.45
CA ASP A 269 -9.67 6.04 28.68
C ASP A 269 -9.85 4.55 28.42
N LYS A 270 -9.09 3.71 29.10
CA LYS A 270 -9.33 2.26 29.06
C LYS A 270 -10.60 1.90 29.82
N VAL A 271 -11.52 1.26 29.14
CA VAL A 271 -12.75 0.77 29.78
C VAL A 271 -12.46 -0.58 30.43
N LYS A 272 -12.56 -0.63 31.76
CA LYS A 272 -12.43 -1.86 32.53
C LYS A 272 -13.81 -2.41 32.91
N GLU A 273 -13.92 -3.73 33.07
CA GLU A 273 -15.15 -4.39 33.56
C GLU A 273 -16.40 -4.03 32.74
N ALA A 274 -16.26 -4.00 31.42
CA ALA A 274 -17.36 -3.80 30.48
C ALA A 274 -17.79 -5.14 29.88
N LYS A 275 -19.08 -5.26 29.56
CA LYS A 275 -19.62 -6.40 28.83
C LYS A 275 -19.47 -6.18 27.33
N THR A 276 -18.93 -7.16 26.61
CA THR A 276 -18.90 -7.12 25.15
C THR A 276 -20.31 -7.35 24.60
N VAL A 277 -20.82 -6.40 23.83
CA VAL A 277 -22.08 -6.47 23.09
C VAL A 277 -21.87 -7.17 21.76
N ALA A 278 -20.84 -6.75 21.03
CA ALA A 278 -20.46 -7.32 19.75
C ALA A 278 -18.96 -7.14 19.52
N SER A 279 -18.40 -8.01 18.71
CA SER A 279 -17.01 -7.90 18.29
C SER A 279 -16.81 -8.40 16.86
N LEU A 280 -15.80 -7.86 16.19
CA LEU A 280 -15.34 -8.25 14.87
C LEU A 280 -13.84 -8.46 14.90
N THR A 281 -13.41 -9.60 14.41
CA THR A 281 -11.99 -9.96 14.39
C THR A 281 -11.51 -10.17 12.95
N LYS A 282 -10.40 -9.53 12.58
CA LYS A 282 -9.73 -9.71 11.29
C LYS A 282 -8.30 -10.18 11.51
N ASN A 283 -7.92 -11.25 10.83
CA ASN A 283 -6.56 -11.76 10.94
C ASN A 283 -5.57 -10.87 10.17
N ILE A 284 -4.37 -10.69 10.72
CA ILE A 284 -3.31 -9.85 10.12
C ILE A 284 -2.95 -10.27 8.70
N LYS A 285 -2.99 -11.57 8.36
CA LYS A 285 -2.69 -12.07 7.00
C LYS A 285 -3.69 -11.54 5.97
N ASP A 286 -4.98 -11.55 6.31
CA ASP A 286 -6.04 -11.10 5.41
C ASP A 286 -5.93 -9.59 5.17
N VAL A 287 -5.64 -8.84 6.24
CA VAL A 287 -5.42 -7.39 6.16
C VAL A 287 -4.15 -7.07 5.39
N ALA A 288 -3.07 -7.81 5.61
CA ALA A 288 -1.82 -7.67 4.86
C ALA A 288 -2.00 -8.00 3.36
N ALA A 289 -2.74 -9.06 3.04
CA ALA A 289 -3.07 -9.41 1.65
C ALA A 289 -3.83 -8.28 0.95
N LYS A 290 -4.83 -7.70 1.60
CA LYS A 290 -5.58 -6.57 1.08
C LYS A 290 -4.69 -5.33 0.87
N ALA A 291 -3.81 -5.03 1.86
CA ALA A 291 -2.86 -3.93 1.77
C ALA A 291 -1.87 -4.10 0.61
N MET A 292 -1.35 -5.31 0.39
CA MET A 292 -0.41 -5.63 -0.68
C MET A 292 -1.06 -5.61 -2.05
N LYS A 293 -2.17 -6.34 -2.24
CA LYS A 293 -2.86 -6.51 -3.53
C LYS A 293 -3.47 -5.20 -4.03
N LYS A 294 -4.05 -4.40 -3.14
CA LYS A 294 -4.61 -3.07 -3.46
C LYS A 294 -3.61 -1.92 -3.33
N SER A 295 -2.39 -2.21 -2.88
CA SER A 295 -1.35 -1.20 -2.62
C SER A 295 -1.79 -0.09 -1.66
N ASP A 296 -2.51 -0.47 -0.60
CA ASP A 296 -3.14 0.47 0.33
C ASP A 296 -2.13 1.12 1.27
N ASN A 297 -1.99 2.44 1.19
CA ASN A 297 -1.04 3.19 2.01
C ASN A 297 -1.49 3.25 3.46
N PHE A 298 -2.78 3.59 3.70
CA PHE A 298 -3.30 3.74 5.06
C PHE A 298 -3.11 2.46 5.88
N MET A 299 -3.47 1.30 5.31
CA MET A 299 -3.31 0.02 6.00
C MET A 299 -1.86 -0.27 6.36
N THR A 300 -0.92 0.01 5.44
CA THR A 300 0.49 -0.27 5.67
C THR A 300 1.09 0.68 6.70
N ASP A 301 0.76 1.97 6.63
CA ASP A 301 1.22 2.95 7.60
C ASP A 301 0.57 2.73 8.97
N TYR A 302 -0.66 2.19 9.03
CA TYR A 302 -1.29 1.77 10.29
C TYR A 302 -0.51 0.64 10.96
N PHE A 303 -0.05 -0.35 10.20
CA PHE A 303 0.83 -1.40 10.72
C PHE A 303 2.10 -0.82 11.34
N LEU A 304 2.74 0.13 10.63
CA LEU A 304 3.94 0.79 11.15
C LEU A 304 3.64 1.63 12.40
N ALA A 305 2.51 2.35 12.43
CA ALA A 305 2.09 3.13 13.61
C ALA A 305 1.83 2.24 14.84
N GLN A 306 1.22 1.09 14.63
CA GLN A 306 1.01 0.11 15.70
C GLN A 306 2.30 -0.50 16.19
N PHE A 307 3.21 -0.84 15.28
CA PHE A 307 4.55 -1.31 15.60
C PHE A 307 5.33 -0.25 16.39
N ALA A 308 5.31 1.01 15.96
CA ALA A 308 5.93 2.15 16.66
C ALA A 308 5.42 2.25 18.10
N SER A 309 4.10 2.16 18.30
CA SER A 309 3.47 2.24 19.63
C SER A 309 3.88 1.09 20.54
N LYS A 310 4.08 -0.11 20.02
CA LYS A 310 4.63 -1.26 20.77
C LYS A 310 6.06 -1.02 21.27
N HIS A 311 6.83 -0.24 20.54
CA HIS A 311 8.22 0.08 20.83
C HIS A 311 8.41 1.47 21.46
N ALA A 312 7.32 2.18 21.78
CA ALA A 312 7.34 3.55 22.30
C ALA A 312 8.15 4.54 21.44
N VAL A 313 8.10 4.33 20.11
CA VAL A 313 8.76 5.19 19.11
C VAL A 313 7.80 6.29 18.68
N THR A 314 8.25 7.53 18.62
CA THR A 314 7.42 8.72 18.42
C THR A 314 7.56 9.38 17.04
N GLU A 315 8.48 8.90 16.21
CA GLU A 315 8.73 9.44 14.87
C GLU A 315 8.66 8.33 13.83
N TRP A 316 8.17 8.66 12.64
CA TRP A 316 7.97 7.69 11.55
C TRP A 316 9.28 7.06 11.04
N ASP A 317 10.31 7.88 10.86
CA ASP A 317 11.63 7.42 10.41
C ASP A 317 12.32 6.53 11.47
N TRP A 318 12.12 6.79 12.75
CA TRP A 318 12.61 5.90 13.80
C TRP A 318 11.84 4.59 13.85
N ALA A 319 10.53 4.62 13.60
CA ALA A 319 9.73 3.39 13.47
C ALA A 319 10.20 2.56 12.27
N ALA A 320 10.45 3.19 11.13
CA ALA A 320 10.97 2.53 9.95
C ALA A 320 12.42 2.02 10.16
N ALA A 321 13.26 2.75 10.90
CA ALA A 321 14.58 2.26 11.29
C ALA A 321 14.47 1.00 12.17
N LYS A 322 13.50 0.97 13.09
CA LYS A 322 13.25 -0.22 13.93
C LYS A 322 12.77 -1.42 13.14
N LEU A 323 12.04 -1.23 12.03
CA LEU A 323 11.70 -2.33 11.11
C LEU A 323 12.96 -2.94 10.48
N LYS A 324 13.98 -2.14 10.15
CA LYS A 324 15.26 -2.65 9.61
C LYS A 324 15.95 -3.61 10.58
N GLU A 325 15.84 -3.37 11.89
CA GLU A 325 16.36 -4.31 12.91
C GLU A 325 15.61 -5.65 12.89
N VAL A 326 14.27 -5.63 12.68
CA VAL A 326 13.49 -6.87 12.54
C VAL A 326 13.94 -7.65 11.31
N VAL A 327 14.11 -6.96 10.15
CA VAL A 327 14.59 -7.59 8.91
C VAL A 327 15.99 -8.19 9.09
N ALA A 328 16.91 -7.45 9.71
CA ALA A 328 18.26 -7.94 9.97
C ALA A 328 18.25 -9.18 10.87
N LYS A 329 17.44 -9.17 11.94
CA LYS A 329 17.36 -10.27 12.90
C LYS A 329 16.72 -11.54 12.30
N GLN A 330 15.64 -11.39 11.54
CA GLN A 330 14.86 -12.52 11.04
C GLN A 330 15.41 -13.11 9.74
N PHE A 331 15.93 -12.24 8.87
CA PHE A 331 16.33 -12.62 7.52
C PHE A 331 17.85 -12.50 7.26
N ASN A 332 18.61 -12.00 8.24
CA ASN A 332 20.05 -11.70 8.08
C ASN A 332 20.32 -10.77 6.87
N VAL A 333 19.44 -9.78 6.63
CA VAL A 333 19.54 -8.82 5.53
C VAL A 333 19.86 -7.44 6.09
N ASP A 334 20.95 -6.83 5.59
CA ASP A 334 21.39 -5.50 6.00
C ASP A 334 20.67 -4.40 5.20
N LEU A 335 19.80 -3.66 5.90
CA LEU A 335 19.13 -2.45 5.39
C LEU A 335 19.69 -1.16 6.00
N THR A 336 20.84 -1.18 6.69
CA THR A 336 21.40 0.01 7.36
C THR A 336 21.65 1.16 6.40
N ARG A 337 22.04 0.86 5.16
CA ARG A 337 22.27 1.84 4.10
C ARG A 337 21.00 2.32 3.39
N SER A 338 19.80 1.79 3.70
CA SER A 338 18.55 2.36 3.19
C SER A 338 18.06 3.51 4.06
N ASP A 339 17.37 4.47 3.45
CA ASP A 339 16.63 5.52 4.14
C ASP A 339 15.13 5.25 4.01
N LEU A 340 14.48 4.92 5.11
CA LEU A 340 13.06 4.61 5.16
C LEU A 340 12.36 5.66 6.02
N ARG A 341 11.33 6.31 5.49
CA ARG A 341 10.62 7.43 6.12
C ARG A 341 9.19 7.12 6.51
N ASP A 342 8.61 6.09 5.91
CA ASP A 342 7.25 5.62 6.15
C ASP A 342 7.15 4.12 5.92
N GLY A 343 5.96 3.56 6.09
CA GLY A 343 5.70 2.15 5.81
C GLY A 343 5.21 1.89 4.39
N SER A 344 4.55 2.87 3.78
CA SER A 344 3.83 2.69 2.53
C SER A 344 4.63 2.99 1.27
N GLY A 345 5.72 3.75 1.40
CA GLY A 345 6.53 4.21 0.26
C GLY A 345 5.98 5.48 -0.42
N ILE A 346 5.11 6.24 0.24
CA ILE A 346 4.59 7.50 -0.31
C ILE A 346 5.63 8.62 -0.25
N SER A 347 6.50 8.63 0.76
CA SER A 347 7.59 9.60 0.86
C SER A 347 8.60 9.41 -0.27
N ARG A 348 8.92 10.50 -0.95
CA ARG A 348 9.98 10.52 -1.97
C ARG A 348 11.40 10.48 -1.39
N GLN A 349 11.52 10.57 -0.09
CA GLN A 349 12.80 10.48 0.62
C GLN A 349 13.16 9.03 0.97
N ASN A 350 12.26 8.06 0.77
CA ASN A 350 12.61 6.65 0.86
C ASN A 350 13.65 6.30 -0.20
N LEU A 351 14.76 5.68 0.22
CA LEU A 351 15.83 5.24 -0.66
C LEU A 351 16.27 3.81 -0.31
N VAL A 352 16.24 2.93 -1.30
CA VAL A 352 16.63 1.52 -1.16
C VAL A 352 17.46 1.10 -2.37
N MET A 353 18.47 0.25 -2.16
CA MET A 353 19.22 -0.35 -3.26
C MET A 353 18.51 -1.60 -3.78
N VAL A 354 18.64 -1.87 -5.08
CA VAL A 354 18.11 -3.08 -5.73
C VAL A 354 18.64 -4.35 -5.06
N ASN A 355 19.94 -4.37 -4.71
CA ASN A 355 20.56 -5.50 -4.01
C ASN A 355 19.93 -5.77 -2.64
N GLN A 356 19.49 -4.73 -1.91
CA GLN A 356 18.84 -4.91 -0.61
C GLN A 356 17.47 -5.58 -0.76
N PHE A 357 16.70 -5.21 -1.80
CA PHE A 357 15.44 -5.89 -2.11
C PHE A 357 15.64 -7.34 -2.52
N ASP A 358 16.59 -7.59 -3.44
CA ASP A 358 16.88 -8.95 -3.90
C ASP A 358 17.36 -9.85 -2.76
N SER A 359 18.19 -9.32 -1.86
CA SER A 359 18.62 -10.04 -0.66
C SER A 359 17.45 -10.42 0.24
N LEU A 360 16.49 -9.50 0.44
CA LEU A 360 15.30 -9.78 1.24
C LEU A 360 14.38 -10.80 0.55
N LEU A 361 14.13 -10.64 -0.76
CA LEU A 361 13.34 -11.60 -1.53
C LEU A 361 13.98 -13.01 -1.45
N THR A 362 15.29 -13.11 -1.63
CA THR A 362 16.04 -14.37 -1.53
C THR A 362 15.95 -14.97 -0.13
N ALA A 363 16.04 -14.16 0.92
CA ALA A 363 15.92 -14.67 2.30
C ALA A 363 14.49 -15.12 2.62
N VAL A 364 13.49 -14.35 2.19
CA VAL A 364 12.07 -14.71 2.36
C VAL A 364 11.72 -16.00 1.62
N SER A 365 12.28 -16.24 0.42
CA SER A 365 12.01 -17.49 -0.33
C SER A 365 12.48 -18.76 0.40
N LYS A 366 13.38 -18.62 1.37
CA LYS A 366 13.89 -19.71 2.19
C LYS A 366 13.20 -19.84 3.55
N SER A 367 12.29 -18.91 3.88
CA SER A 367 11.58 -18.91 5.17
C SER A 367 10.38 -19.86 5.16
N GLU A 368 9.99 -20.32 6.35
CA GLU A 368 8.80 -21.16 6.56
C GLU A 368 7.51 -20.45 6.13
N ASN A 369 7.51 -19.12 6.12
CA ASN A 369 6.37 -18.29 5.73
C ASN A 369 6.32 -17.96 4.23
N PHE A 370 7.23 -18.51 3.41
CA PHE A 370 7.35 -18.14 1.99
C PHE A 370 6.03 -18.25 1.21
N GLU A 371 5.37 -19.39 1.27
CA GLU A 371 4.12 -19.62 0.52
C GLU A 371 3.02 -18.64 0.94
N MET A 372 2.92 -18.34 2.23
CA MET A 372 1.99 -17.35 2.73
C MET A 372 2.37 -15.95 2.25
N ILE A 373 3.64 -15.54 2.35
CA ILE A 373 4.10 -14.22 1.88
C ILE A 373 3.91 -14.09 0.37
N LYS A 374 4.19 -15.13 -0.41
CA LYS A 374 3.94 -15.15 -1.85
C LYS A 374 2.45 -14.96 -2.16
N SER A 375 1.56 -15.63 -1.42
CA SER A 375 0.10 -15.59 -1.63
C SER A 375 -0.54 -14.22 -1.38
N ILE A 376 0.09 -13.37 -0.56
CA ILE A 376 -0.40 -12.00 -0.30
C ILE A 376 0.08 -10.98 -1.34
N LEU A 377 1.05 -11.32 -2.19
CA LEU A 377 1.46 -10.49 -3.32
C LEU A 377 0.36 -10.45 -4.39
N ALA A 378 0.39 -9.42 -5.22
CA ALA A 378 -0.50 -9.31 -6.37
C ALA A 378 -0.12 -10.35 -7.44
N SER A 379 -1.12 -10.92 -8.10
CA SER A 379 -0.96 -11.76 -9.30
C SER A 379 -1.93 -11.32 -10.41
N PRO A 380 -1.73 -11.74 -11.68
CA PRO A 380 -2.61 -11.38 -12.80
C PRO A 380 -4.07 -11.79 -12.60
N ASN A 381 -4.30 -12.92 -11.94
CA ASN A 381 -5.64 -13.49 -11.72
C ASN A 381 -6.40 -12.89 -10.54
N ASP A 382 -5.76 -11.98 -9.79
CA ASP A 382 -6.34 -11.33 -8.63
C ASP A 382 -7.05 -10.02 -9.02
N ASP A 383 -8.01 -9.61 -8.20
CA ASP A 383 -8.45 -8.22 -8.15
C ASP A 383 -7.37 -7.36 -7.46
N SER A 384 -6.30 -7.06 -8.19
CA SER A 384 -5.06 -6.49 -7.70
C SER A 384 -4.48 -5.45 -8.65
N THR A 385 -3.31 -4.90 -8.30
CA THR A 385 -2.56 -3.95 -9.15
C THR A 385 -1.89 -4.62 -10.36
N LEU A 386 -1.91 -5.95 -10.46
CA LEU A 386 -1.42 -6.70 -11.63
C LEU A 386 -2.54 -7.21 -12.54
N ARG A 387 -3.80 -6.94 -12.21
CA ARG A 387 -4.92 -7.30 -13.07
C ARG A 387 -4.70 -6.78 -14.49
N GLU A 388 -4.92 -7.66 -15.48
CA GLU A 388 -4.71 -7.37 -16.92
C GLU A 388 -3.24 -7.12 -17.31
N ARG A 389 -2.29 -7.51 -16.44
CA ARG A 389 -0.86 -7.50 -16.71
C ARG A 389 -0.30 -8.89 -16.48
N PHE A 390 0.65 -9.31 -17.30
CA PHE A 390 1.30 -10.63 -17.20
C PHE A 390 0.37 -11.84 -17.31
N ASP A 391 -0.71 -11.78 -18.11
CA ASP A 391 -1.78 -12.79 -18.16
C ASP A 391 -1.31 -14.24 -18.37
N SER A 392 -0.14 -14.43 -18.98
CA SER A 392 0.41 -15.76 -19.29
C SER A 392 1.53 -16.20 -18.34
N TYR A 393 1.77 -15.44 -17.27
CA TYR A 393 2.92 -15.65 -16.39
C TYR A 393 2.48 -16.03 -14.98
N ASP A 394 3.21 -16.97 -14.38
CA ASP A 394 3.08 -17.32 -12.97
C ASP A 394 3.95 -16.36 -12.15
N ILE A 395 3.41 -15.17 -11.87
CA ILE A 395 4.11 -14.04 -11.24
C ILE A 395 3.35 -13.54 -10.02
N TYR A 396 4.10 -13.20 -8.99
CA TYR A 396 3.64 -12.68 -7.70
C TYR A 396 4.47 -11.45 -7.35
N ALA A 397 3.88 -10.27 -7.37
CA ALA A 397 4.68 -9.06 -7.22
C ALA A 397 3.98 -7.92 -6.49
N LYS A 398 4.80 -6.99 -6.01
CA LYS A 398 4.37 -5.69 -5.50
C LYS A 398 4.75 -4.61 -6.49
N THR A 399 3.77 -3.85 -6.94
CA THR A 399 3.94 -2.67 -7.80
C THR A 399 4.27 -1.42 -6.99
N GLY A 400 5.04 -0.51 -7.56
CA GLY A 400 5.31 0.81 -7.01
C GLY A 400 5.14 1.90 -8.06
N SER A 401 4.44 2.98 -7.71
CA SER A 401 4.23 4.09 -8.65
C SER A 401 4.12 5.42 -7.91
N LEU A 402 4.91 6.40 -8.37
CA LEU A 402 4.78 7.82 -8.07
C LEU A 402 5.02 8.59 -9.37
N THR A 403 4.81 9.90 -9.38
CA THR A 403 5.20 10.70 -10.55
C THR A 403 6.69 10.52 -10.83
N GLY A 404 7.07 10.06 -12.02
CA GLY A 404 8.45 9.79 -12.41
C GLY A 404 9.08 8.57 -11.72
N VAL A 405 8.28 7.64 -11.14
CA VAL A 405 8.73 6.40 -10.52
C VAL A 405 7.83 5.24 -10.95
N ALA A 406 8.43 4.17 -11.44
CA ALA A 406 7.80 2.88 -11.67
C ALA A 406 8.70 1.79 -11.07
N ALA A 407 8.12 0.88 -10.30
CA ALA A 407 8.87 -0.18 -9.64
C ALA A 407 8.03 -1.46 -9.55
N LEU A 408 8.69 -2.60 -9.67
CA LEU A 408 8.10 -3.92 -9.56
C LEU A 408 9.08 -4.86 -8.86
N VAL A 409 8.65 -5.53 -7.80
CA VAL A 409 9.48 -6.49 -7.06
C VAL A 409 8.69 -7.73 -6.72
N GLY A 410 9.29 -8.91 -6.78
CA GLY A 410 8.59 -10.15 -6.46
C GLY A 410 9.24 -11.40 -7.00
N TYR A 411 8.39 -12.36 -7.35
CA TYR A 411 8.77 -13.70 -7.78
C TYR A 411 8.05 -14.09 -9.06
N PHE A 412 8.69 -14.89 -9.90
CA PHE A 412 8.03 -15.56 -11.02
C PHE A 412 8.61 -16.96 -11.22
N TYR A 413 7.84 -17.83 -11.88
CA TYR A 413 8.30 -19.13 -12.36
C TYR A 413 8.58 -19.03 -13.85
N ASP A 414 9.76 -19.52 -14.27
CA ASP A 414 10.11 -19.60 -15.69
C ASP A 414 9.46 -20.80 -16.41
N SER A 415 9.75 -21.01 -17.69
CA SER A 415 9.21 -22.12 -18.50
C SER A 415 9.63 -23.50 -17.99
N LYS A 416 10.68 -23.60 -17.20
CA LYS A 416 11.17 -24.82 -16.55
C LYS A 416 10.62 -25.01 -15.15
N ARG A 417 9.75 -24.08 -14.68
CA ARG A 417 9.21 -24.04 -13.31
C ARG A 417 10.26 -23.73 -12.25
N GLU A 418 11.40 -23.14 -12.64
CA GLU A 418 12.37 -22.63 -11.67
C GLU A 418 11.91 -21.28 -11.11
N LEU A 419 12.11 -21.10 -9.80
CA LEU A 419 11.69 -19.90 -9.08
C LEU A 419 12.76 -18.80 -9.22
N HIS A 420 12.32 -17.61 -9.58
CA HIS A 420 13.17 -16.43 -9.68
C HIS A 420 12.66 -15.31 -8.76
N SER A 421 13.58 -14.55 -8.14
CA SER A 421 13.32 -13.22 -7.63
C SER A 421 13.62 -12.18 -8.68
N PHE A 422 12.93 -11.05 -8.60
CA PHE A 422 13.23 -9.90 -9.45
C PHE A 422 12.95 -8.58 -8.75
N VAL A 423 13.78 -7.59 -9.09
CA VAL A 423 13.64 -6.19 -8.67
C VAL A 423 13.87 -5.33 -9.90
N ILE A 424 12.90 -4.51 -10.25
CA ILE A 424 12.95 -3.53 -11.35
C ILE A 424 12.52 -2.18 -10.78
N MET A 425 13.38 -1.16 -10.85
CA MET A 425 13.10 0.18 -10.35
C MET A 425 13.55 1.24 -11.36
N ALA A 426 12.59 1.96 -11.95
CA ALA A 426 12.83 3.08 -12.84
C ALA A 426 12.45 4.39 -12.14
N ASN A 427 13.38 5.35 -12.12
CA ASN A 427 13.21 6.64 -11.46
C ASN A 427 13.55 7.81 -12.40
N ASN A 428 13.00 8.98 -12.08
CA ASN A 428 13.32 10.26 -12.73
C ASN A 428 12.99 10.29 -14.23
N PHE A 429 11.89 9.68 -14.63
CA PHE A 429 11.37 9.77 -15.99
C PHE A 429 10.21 10.76 -16.11
N TYR A 430 9.98 11.31 -17.31
CA TYR A 430 8.92 12.28 -17.58
C TYR A 430 7.79 11.74 -18.47
N GLN A 431 8.00 10.62 -19.12
CA GLN A 431 7.08 10.02 -20.08
C GLN A 431 5.89 9.34 -19.40
N ASN A 432 4.95 8.84 -20.22
CA ASN A 432 3.81 8.10 -19.73
C ASN A 432 4.26 6.82 -19.01
N ARG A 433 3.77 6.61 -17.80
CA ARG A 433 4.05 5.42 -16.96
C ARG A 433 3.76 4.10 -17.69
N GLN A 434 2.78 4.05 -18.59
CA GLN A 434 2.46 2.84 -19.36
C GLN A 434 3.64 2.29 -20.15
N LEU A 435 4.54 3.16 -20.63
CA LEU A 435 5.76 2.75 -21.31
C LEU A 435 6.64 1.90 -20.39
N TYR A 436 6.76 2.28 -19.14
CA TYR A 436 7.60 1.58 -18.16
C TYR A 436 6.93 0.31 -17.63
N HIS A 437 5.60 0.27 -17.51
CA HIS A 437 4.87 -0.98 -17.26
C HIS A 437 5.09 -1.99 -18.39
N LYS A 438 5.10 -1.53 -19.65
CA LYS A 438 5.43 -2.38 -20.80
C LYS A 438 6.86 -2.88 -20.74
N LEU A 439 7.82 -2.02 -20.35
CA LEU A 439 9.21 -2.43 -20.16
C LEU A 439 9.36 -3.51 -19.08
N GLU A 440 8.66 -3.37 -17.92
CA GLU A 440 8.63 -4.40 -16.88
C GLU A 440 8.14 -5.75 -17.43
N GLU A 441 7.06 -5.73 -18.25
CA GLU A 441 6.53 -6.94 -18.88
C GLU A 441 7.48 -7.56 -19.90
N ASP A 442 8.12 -6.74 -20.73
CA ASP A 442 9.08 -7.22 -21.73
C ASP A 442 10.35 -7.80 -21.08
N ILE A 443 10.80 -7.23 -19.95
CA ILE A 443 11.91 -7.78 -19.17
C ILE A 443 11.55 -9.17 -18.62
N ILE A 444 10.41 -9.32 -17.96
CA ILE A 444 9.98 -10.62 -17.42
C ILE A 444 9.79 -11.64 -18.53
N LYS A 445 9.18 -11.24 -19.66
CA LYS A 445 9.02 -12.09 -20.85
C LYS A 445 10.34 -12.60 -21.41
N LEU A 446 11.38 -11.75 -21.37
CA LEU A 446 12.71 -12.14 -21.90
C LEU A 446 13.34 -13.23 -21.04
N VAL A 447 13.22 -13.15 -19.71
CA VAL A 447 13.90 -14.06 -18.77
C VAL A 447 13.06 -15.28 -18.36
N SER A 448 11.78 -15.32 -18.75
CA SER A 448 10.87 -16.45 -18.44
C SER A 448 10.94 -17.59 -19.48
N LYS A 449 11.70 -17.42 -20.53
CA LYS A 449 11.91 -18.41 -21.59
C LYS A 449 12.90 -19.48 -21.11
#